data_948f65eeb3774b0f9dc02c62ddba795b
#
_entry.id   948f65eeb3774b0f9dc02c62ddba795b
#
_cell.length_a   1.000
_cell.length_b   1.000
_cell.length_c   1.000
_cell.angle_alpha   90.00
_cell.angle_beta   90.00
_cell.angle_gamma   90.00
#
_symmetry.space_group_name_H-M   'P 1'
#
loop_
_entity.id
_entity.type
_entity.pdbx_description
1 polymer ?
#
loop_
_entity_poly.entity_id
_entity_poly.type
_entity_poly.pdbx_seq_one_letter_code
_entity_poly.pdbx_strand_id
1 'polypeptide(L)'
;MPKKNNLPVTEEIDFQYLLGLMRPLHDVDEFAWLPELFVLVGHEKLIDLCRYCGGETITIPTLSQLSDSIDALQEYYNIYVKQLKSINDIDDDRIKSLVLKIKSIYDAR
;
A
#
# COMPACT_ATOMS: atom_id res chain seq x y z
N MET A 1 5.72 33.25 -6.96
CA MET A 1 4.69 32.23 -6.69
C MET A 1 5.28 31.09 -5.88
N PRO A 2 4.74 30.81 -4.74
CA PRO A 2 5.25 29.66 -3.99
C PRO A 2 5.01 28.37 -4.75
N LYS A 3 5.95 27.47 -4.66
CA LYS A 3 5.82 26.17 -5.29
C LYS A 3 4.76 25.34 -4.56
N LYS A 4 3.93 24.63 -5.30
CA LYS A 4 2.86 23.82 -4.72
C LYS A 4 3.37 22.68 -3.86
N ASN A 5 4.57 22.20 -4.15
CA ASN A 5 5.17 21.09 -3.41
C ASN A 5 6.13 21.54 -2.30
N ASN A 6 6.20 22.84 -2.03
CA ASN A 6 6.96 23.34 -0.89
C ASN A 6 6.13 23.18 0.37
N LEU A 7 6.62 22.39 1.30
CA LEU A 7 5.97 22.19 2.58
C LEU A 7 6.77 22.88 3.67
N PRO A 8 6.10 23.35 4.73
CA PRO A 8 6.81 23.83 5.91
C PRO A 8 7.71 22.76 6.49
N VAL A 9 8.72 23.17 7.22
CA VAL A 9 9.58 22.23 7.94
C VAL A 9 8.72 21.47 8.97
N THR A 10 8.93 20.15 9.06
CA THR A 10 8.11 19.28 9.90
C THR A 10 8.01 19.77 11.33
N GLU A 11 9.12 20.28 11.89
CA GLU A 11 9.18 20.77 13.26
C GLU A 11 8.32 22.02 13.50
N GLU A 12 7.95 22.73 12.44
CA GLU A 12 7.12 23.94 12.52
C GLU A 12 5.63 23.63 12.45
N ILE A 13 5.27 22.34 12.21
CA ILE A 13 3.89 21.94 12.01
C ILE A 13 3.41 21.15 13.24
N ASP A 14 2.37 21.67 13.89
CA ASP A 14 1.71 20.94 14.97
C ASP A 14 0.64 20.01 14.35
N PHE A 15 1.05 18.80 13.99
CA PHE A 15 0.17 17.85 13.34
C PHE A 15 -1.02 17.42 14.21
N GLN A 16 -0.82 17.36 15.53
CA GLN A 16 -1.91 17.01 16.45
C GLN A 16 -3.03 18.05 16.41
N TYR A 17 -2.65 19.32 16.42
CA TYR A 17 -3.61 20.40 16.34
C TYR A 17 -4.33 20.41 14.99
N LEU A 18 -3.58 20.27 13.89
CA LEU A 18 -4.16 20.24 12.55
C LEU A 18 -5.09 19.05 12.37
N LEU A 19 -4.74 17.89 12.93
CA LEU A 19 -5.58 16.70 12.86
C LEU A 19 -6.94 16.97 13.52
N GLY A 20 -6.93 17.64 14.69
CA GLY A 20 -8.16 18.04 15.35
C GLY A 20 -9.02 18.98 14.52
N LEU A 21 -8.40 19.89 13.77
CA LEU A 21 -9.11 20.80 12.88
C LEU A 21 -9.72 20.06 11.67
N MET A 22 -9.06 19.01 11.20
CA MET A 22 -9.52 18.27 10.02
C MET A 22 -10.75 17.40 10.28
N ARG A 23 -10.89 16.87 11.49
CA ARG A 23 -11.94 15.89 11.80
C ARG A 23 -13.35 16.36 11.49
N PRO A 24 -13.77 17.60 11.85
CA PRO A 24 -15.09 18.08 11.46
C PRO A 24 -15.26 18.36 9.97
N LEU A 25 -14.18 18.33 9.20
CA LEU A 25 -14.20 18.68 7.77
C LEU A 25 -14.40 17.46 6.87
N HIS A 26 -14.91 16.36 7.40
CA HIS A 26 -15.06 15.11 6.64
C HIS A 26 -15.96 15.22 5.42
N ASP A 27 -16.81 16.25 5.36
CA ASP A 27 -17.66 16.49 4.18
C ASP A 27 -16.97 17.29 3.09
N VAL A 28 -15.76 17.79 3.36
CA VAL A 28 -14.97 18.52 2.36
C VAL A 28 -14.03 17.52 1.70
N ASP A 29 -14.11 17.36 0.39
CA ASP A 29 -13.42 16.30 -0.34
C ASP A 29 -11.91 16.25 -0.05
N GLU A 30 -11.26 17.41 0.03
CA GLU A 30 -9.81 17.49 0.27
C GLU A 30 -9.42 16.95 1.64
N PHE A 31 -10.37 16.90 2.59
CA PHE A 31 -10.09 16.48 3.96
C PHE A 31 -10.78 15.18 4.34
N ALA A 32 -11.57 14.59 3.43
CA ALA A 32 -12.44 13.45 3.77
C ALA A 32 -11.65 12.26 4.33
N TRP A 33 -10.53 11.92 3.70
CA TRP A 33 -9.68 10.79 4.10
C TRP A 33 -8.41 11.21 4.81
N LEU A 34 -8.13 12.48 4.86
CA LEU A 34 -6.83 12.97 5.35
C LEU A 34 -6.56 12.63 6.81
N PRO A 35 -7.51 12.81 7.74
CA PRO A 35 -7.26 12.45 9.14
C PRO A 35 -6.93 10.96 9.31
N GLU A 36 -7.64 10.09 8.63
CA GLU A 36 -7.40 8.65 8.70
C GLU A 36 -6.01 8.29 8.17
N LEU A 37 -5.59 8.92 7.07
CA LEU A 37 -4.27 8.70 6.51
C LEU A 37 -3.18 9.13 7.49
N PHE A 38 -3.34 10.29 8.14
CA PHE A 38 -2.39 10.73 9.14
C PHE A 38 -2.26 9.76 10.30
N VAL A 39 -3.40 9.21 10.76
CA VAL A 39 -3.40 8.27 11.88
C VAL A 39 -2.77 6.94 11.48
N LEU A 40 -3.10 6.43 10.30
CA LEU A 40 -2.65 5.11 9.86
C LEU A 40 -1.21 5.09 9.40
N VAL A 41 -0.77 6.13 8.70
CA VAL A 41 0.53 6.15 8.03
C VAL A 41 1.55 7.02 8.74
N GLY A 42 1.08 8.06 9.39
CA GLY A 42 1.94 9.08 9.97
C GLY A 42 2.29 10.15 8.95
N HIS A 43 2.65 11.34 9.43
CA HIS A 43 2.85 12.49 8.55
C HIS A 43 4.05 12.32 7.61
N GLU A 44 5.14 11.72 8.08
CA GLU A 44 6.34 11.54 7.24
C GLU A 44 6.07 10.62 6.06
N LYS A 45 5.44 9.49 6.32
CA LYS A 45 5.11 8.52 5.28
C LYS A 45 4.04 9.07 4.33
N LEU A 46 3.09 9.85 4.86
CA LEU A 46 2.08 10.48 4.03
C LEU A 46 2.71 11.48 3.06
N ILE A 47 3.65 12.28 3.54
CA ILE A 47 4.38 13.22 2.68
C ILE A 47 5.12 12.48 1.57
N ASP A 48 5.82 11.40 1.92
CA ASP A 48 6.52 10.57 0.94
C ASP A 48 5.54 9.99 -0.09
N LEU A 49 4.40 9.49 0.37
CA LEU A 49 3.37 8.96 -0.52
C LEU A 49 2.91 10.01 -1.53
N CYS A 50 2.67 11.24 -1.06
CA CYS A 50 2.26 12.35 -1.93
C CYS A 50 3.35 12.73 -2.93
N ARG A 51 4.61 12.69 -2.52
CA ARG A 51 5.72 13.00 -3.43
C ARG A 51 5.86 12.00 -4.56
N TYR A 52 5.71 10.72 -4.25
CA TYR A 52 5.95 9.65 -5.23
C TYR A 52 4.71 9.24 -5.99
N CYS A 53 3.53 9.39 -5.38
CA CYS A 53 2.28 8.91 -5.95
C CYS A 53 1.19 9.99 -6.00
N GLY A 54 1.54 11.26 -5.81
CA GLY A 54 0.57 12.35 -5.78
C GLY A 54 -0.25 12.39 -7.06
N GLY A 55 -1.56 12.49 -6.89
CA GLY A 55 -2.49 12.52 -8.02
C GLY A 55 -2.88 11.16 -8.57
N GLU A 56 -2.20 10.09 -8.16
CA GLU A 56 -2.53 8.74 -8.61
C GLU A 56 -3.74 8.19 -7.86
N THR A 57 -4.51 7.38 -8.56
CA THR A 57 -5.60 6.62 -7.94
C THR A 57 -5.11 5.21 -7.70
N ILE A 58 -5.21 4.73 -6.46
CA ILE A 58 -4.82 3.38 -6.10
C ILE A 58 -6.00 2.63 -5.53
N THR A 59 -6.01 1.32 -5.72
CA THR A 59 -6.99 0.45 -5.09
C THR A 59 -6.32 -0.23 -3.90
N ILE A 60 -6.87 0.02 -2.72
CA ILE A 60 -6.35 -0.60 -1.50
C ILE A 60 -6.92 -2.01 -1.42
N PRO A 61 -6.07 -3.05 -1.36
CA PRO A 61 -6.56 -4.41 -1.28
C PRO A 61 -7.26 -4.68 0.06
N THR A 62 -8.14 -5.64 0.07
CA THR A 62 -8.69 -6.13 1.33
C THR A 62 -7.61 -6.88 2.10
N LEU A 63 -7.82 -7.06 3.39
CA LEU A 63 -6.88 -7.82 4.21
C LEU A 63 -6.73 -9.25 3.69
N SER A 64 -7.82 -9.85 3.24
CA SER A 64 -7.81 -11.19 2.65
C SER A 64 -6.99 -11.24 1.36
N GLN A 65 -7.15 -10.24 0.48
CA GLN A 65 -6.36 -10.15 -0.74
C GLN A 65 -4.86 -9.98 -0.44
N LEU A 66 -4.53 -9.17 0.54
CA LEU A 66 -3.14 -8.98 0.95
C LEU A 66 -2.56 -10.29 1.48
N SER A 67 -3.29 -10.98 2.33
CA SER A 67 -2.87 -12.26 2.90
C SER A 67 -2.64 -13.30 1.80
N ASP A 68 -3.58 -13.43 0.87
CA ASP A 68 -3.45 -14.37 -0.25
C ASP A 68 -2.24 -14.03 -1.12
N SER A 69 -1.99 -12.75 -1.35
CA SER A 69 -0.85 -12.30 -2.14
C SER A 69 0.48 -12.65 -1.48
N ILE A 70 0.58 -12.44 -0.17
CA ILE A 70 1.80 -12.76 0.59
C ILE A 70 2.02 -14.27 0.56
N ASP A 71 0.98 -15.07 0.79
CA ASP A 71 1.08 -16.52 0.75
C ASP A 71 1.52 -17.03 -0.62
N ALA A 72 0.95 -16.46 -1.68
CA ALA A 72 1.32 -16.86 -3.05
C ALA A 72 2.77 -16.51 -3.37
N LEU A 73 3.23 -15.33 -2.96
CA LEU A 73 4.62 -14.92 -3.19
C LEU A 73 5.59 -15.81 -2.42
N GLN A 74 5.26 -16.15 -1.18
CA GLN A 74 6.09 -17.04 -0.38
C GLN A 74 6.16 -18.44 -0.99
N GLU A 75 5.02 -18.97 -1.47
CA GLU A 75 4.98 -20.27 -2.14
C GLU A 75 5.77 -20.25 -3.44
N TYR A 76 5.64 -19.20 -4.25
CA TYR A 76 6.44 -19.04 -5.45
C TYR A 76 7.93 -19.11 -5.14
N TYR A 77 8.36 -18.39 -4.13
CA TYR A 77 9.75 -18.36 -3.70
C TYR A 77 10.24 -19.75 -3.28
N ASN A 78 9.44 -20.46 -2.48
CA ASN A 78 9.78 -21.79 -2.01
C ASN A 78 9.85 -22.83 -3.12
N ILE A 79 8.99 -22.72 -4.12
CA ILE A 79 8.90 -23.69 -5.22
C ILE A 79 9.96 -23.41 -6.29
N TYR A 80 10.03 -22.18 -6.79
CA TYR A 80 10.80 -21.86 -7.98
C TYR A 80 12.17 -21.24 -7.72
N VAL A 81 12.37 -20.67 -6.55
CA VAL A 81 13.67 -20.10 -6.20
C VAL A 81 14.45 -21.06 -5.32
N LYS A 82 13.86 -21.48 -4.19
CA LYS A 82 14.54 -22.38 -3.26
C LYS A 82 14.39 -23.86 -3.58
N GLN A 83 13.40 -24.20 -4.41
CA GLN A 83 13.14 -25.58 -4.83
C GLN A 83 12.91 -26.53 -3.65
N LEU A 84 12.19 -26.05 -2.64
CA LEU A 84 11.91 -26.82 -1.43
C LEU A 84 10.67 -27.72 -1.56
N LYS A 85 9.80 -27.41 -2.53
CA LYS A 85 8.54 -28.12 -2.72
C LYS A 85 8.10 -27.99 -4.18
N SER A 86 7.02 -28.69 -4.53
CA SER A 86 6.42 -28.66 -5.87
C SER A 86 5.14 -27.86 -5.86
N ILE A 87 4.77 -27.30 -7.02
CA ILE A 87 3.48 -26.63 -7.20
C ILE A 87 2.31 -27.55 -6.79
N ASN A 88 2.45 -28.85 -6.96
CA ASN A 88 1.41 -29.81 -6.61
C ASN A 88 1.25 -29.99 -5.09
N ASP A 89 2.18 -29.46 -4.29
CA ASP A 89 2.10 -29.52 -2.84
C ASP A 89 1.19 -28.43 -2.25
N ILE A 90 0.69 -27.51 -3.09
CA ILE A 90 -0.24 -26.47 -2.66
C ILE A 90 -1.66 -27.02 -2.71
N ASP A 91 -2.32 -27.04 -1.55
CA ASP A 91 -3.70 -27.57 -1.46
C ASP A 91 -4.77 -26.51 -1.81
N ASP A 92 -4.49 -25.24 -1.55
CA ASP A 92 -5.44 -24.16 -1.80
C ASP A 92 -5.39 -23.75 -3.27
N ASP A 93 -6.48 -23.99 -3.99
CA ASP A 93 -6.57 -23.70 -5.43
C ASP A 93 -6.40 -22.22 -5.75
N ARG A 94 -6.84 -21.33 -4.86
CA ARG A 94 -6.68 -19.89 -5.06
C ARG A 94 -5.21 -19.49 -5.02
N ILE A 95 -4.49 -20.00 -4.04
CA ILE A 95 -3.04 -19.72 -3.90
C ILE A 95 -2.29 -20.35 -5.06
N LYS A 96 -2.60 -21.58 -5.41
CA LYS A 96 -1.99 -22.25 -6.56
C LYS A 96 -2.17 -21.46 -7.85
N SER A 97 -3.38 -20.95 -8.09
CA SER A 97 -3.67 -20.13 -9.26
C SER A 97 -2.83 -18.84 -9.28
N LEU A 98 -2.70 -18.17 -8.12
CA LEU A 98 -1.89 -16.96 -8.01
C LEU A 98 -0.40 -17.26 -8.26
N VAL A 99 0.10 -18.37 -7.71
CA VAL A 99 1.50 -18.79 -7.92
C VAL A 99 1.77 -19.02 -9.40
N LEU A 100 0.84 -19.67 -10.10
CA LEU A 100 0.98 -19.92 -11.53
C LEU A 100 0.95 -18.64 -12.35
N LYS A 101 0.14 -17.66 -11.94
CA LYS A 101 0.15 -16.33 -12.58
C LYS A 101 1.49 -15.62 -12.39
N ILE A 102 2.03 -15.67 -11.18
CA ILE A 102 3.34 -15.07 -10.88
C ILE A 102 4.42 -15.73 -11.76
N LYS A 103 4.40 -17.06 -11.81
CA LYS A 103 5.36 -17.84 -12.62
C LYS A 103 5.27 -17.46 -14.09
N SER A 104 4.07 -17.34 -14.63
CA SER A 104 3.84 -16.96 -16.01
C SER A 104 4.43 -15.57 -16.34
N ILE A 105 4.25 -14.61 -15.44
CA ILE A 105 4.76 -13.25 -15.62
C ILE A 105 6.28 -13.25 -15.60
N TYR A 106 6.89 -13.95 -14.65
CA TYR A 106 8.36 -13.99 -14.56
C TYR A 106 8.98 -14.77 -15.72
N ASP A 107 8.33 -15.81 -16.20
CA ASP A 107 8.84 -16.56 -17.36
C ASP A 107 8.78 -15.75 -18.65
N ALA A 108 7.86 -14.81 -18.75
CA ALA A 108 7.72 -13.96 -19.92
C ALA A 108 8.72 -12.79 -19.98
N ARG A 109 9.49 -12.57 -18.92
CA ARG A 109 10.39 -11.41 -18.81
C ARG A 109 11.80 -11.67 -19.41
#